data_7050bdb7e1e6fd6bae4f955db5d58681
#
_entry.id   7050bdb7e1e6fd6bae4f955db5d58681
#
_cell.length_a   1.000
_cell.length_b   1.000
_cell.length_c   1.000
_cell.angle_alpha   90.00
_cell.angle_beta   90.00
_cell.angle_gamma   90.00
#
_symmetry.space_group_name_H-M   'P 1'
#
loop_
_entity.id
_entity.type
_entity.pdbx_description
1 polymer ?
#
loop_
_entity_poly.entity_id
_entity_poly.type
_entity_poly.pdbx_seq_one_letter_code
_entity_poly.pdbx_strand_id
1 'polypeptide(L)'
;MIVHAASERQALQLRAQVARRLAECGLELNEHKTHIVYCKDRTRRGSHEHQRFTFLGYTLRPRMARSKYGGEFVNFLPAIGDDERKRIGRVIRRWRLHRRSGSTLTDLAEAINAEVRGWTNYYGRFYRSELVRLLTRINEYLIRWACWKYKRLRRYPAKARRFLADVYRREPGLFAHWRFGARPDGWTMGAG
;
A
#
# COMPACT_ATOMS: atom_id res chain seq x y z
N MET A 1 5.34 18.98 -8.80
CA MET A 1 4.59 19.99 -8.00
C MET A 1 3.12 19.60 -8.01
N ILE A 2 2.39 19.80 -6.92
CA ILE A 2 0.91 19.70 -6.85
C ILE A 2 0.41 21.05 -6.37
N VAL A 3 -0.60 21.58 -7.06
CA VAL A 3 -1.24 22.86 -6.70
C VAL A 3 -2.73 22.60 -6.48
N HIS A 4 -3.27 23.13 -5.40
CA HIS A 4 -4.68 23.01 -5.05
C HIS A 4 -5.49 24.18 -5.65
N ALA A 5 -6.63 23.87 -6.24
CA ALA A 5 -7.56 24.85 -6.77
C ALA A 5 -8.99 24.55 -6.29
N ALA A 6 -9.75 25.58 -6.00
CA ALA A 6 -11.14 25.45 -5.56
C ALA A 6 -12.10 25.19 -6.74
N SER A 7 -11.73 25.62 -7.95
CA SER A 7 -12.53 25.46 -9.18
C SER A 7 -11.64 25.14 -10.38
N GLU A 8 -12.25 24.59 -11.44
CA GLU A 8 -11.56 24.34 -12.71
C GLU A 8 -11.02 25.64 -13.32
N ARG A 9 -11.80 26.70 -13.29
CA ARG A 9 -11.37 28.03 -13.76
C ARG A 9 -10.09 28.49 -13.06
N GLN A 10 -10.03 28.35 -11.75
CA GLN A 10 -8.83 28.69 -10.95
C GLN A 10 -7.66 27.79 -11.34
N ALA A 11 -7.89 26.48 -11.53
CA ALA A 11 -6.84 25.54 -11.94
C ALA A 11 -6.24 25.92 -13.31
N LEU A 12 -7.07 26.31 -14.27
CA LEU A 12 -6.63 26.80 -15.58
C LEU A 12 -5.81 28.10 -15.47
N GLN A 13 -6.25 29.04 -14.64
CA GLN A 13 -5.50 30.27 -14.40
C GLN A 13 -4.14 30.02 -13.76
N LEU A 14 -4.08 29.15 -12.74
CA LEU A 14 -2.83 28.76 -12.10
C LEU A 14 -1.88 28.05 -13.08
N ARG A 15 -2.41 27.14 -13.93
CA ARG A 15 -1.62 26.49 -15.00
C ARG A 15 -0.98 27.52 -15.92
N ALA A 16 -1.76 28.52 -16.38
CA ALA A 16 -1.26 29.59 -17.25
C ALA A 16 -0.19 30.46 -16.56
N GLN A 17 -0.39 30.80 -15.27
CA GLN A 17 0.60 31.55 -14.50
C GLN A 17 1.90 30.79 -14.32
N VAL A 18 1.82 29.49 -14.03
CA VAL A 18 3.01 28.62 -13.88
C VAL A 18 3.73 28.49 -15.22
N ALA A 19 3.01 28.30 -16.33
CA ALA A 19 3.60 28.23 -17.66
C ALA A 19 4.37 29.51 -18.02
N ARG A 20 3.76 30.68 -17.77
CA ARG A 20 4.41 31.99 -18.00
C ARG A 20 5.67 32.12 -17.16
N ARG A 21 5.61 31.78 -15.85
CA ARG A 21 6.79 31.88 -14.98
C ARG A 21 7.92 30.95 -15.39
N LEU A 22 7.60 29.73 -15.85
CA LEU A 22 8.59 28.82 -16.38
C LEU A 22 9.25 29.37 -17.66
N ALA A 23 8.46 29.94 -18.58
CA ALA A 23 8.96 30.54 -19.80
C ALA A 23 9.94 31.69 -19.52
N GLU A 24 9.67 32.55 -18.51
CA GLU A 24 10.59 33.59 -18.05
C GLU A 24 11.94 33.02 -17.56
N CYS A 25 11.97 31.77 -17.11
CA CYS A 25 13.17 31.06 -16.67
C CYS A 25 13.79 30.18 -17.79
N GLY A 26 13.33 30.27 -19.04
CA GLY A 26 13.78 29.44 -20.14
C GLY A 26 13.33 27.97 -20.05
N LEU A 27 12.26 27.69 -19.27
CA LEU A 27 11.71 26.35 -19.07
C LEU A 27 10.31 26.26 -19.67
N GLU A 28 9.93 25.04 -20.09
CA GLU A 28 8.62 24.75 -20.64
C GLU A 28 7.83 23.80 -19.74
N LEU A 29 6.52 23.97 -19.72
CA LEU A 29 5.61 23.11 -19.00
C LEU A 29 5.35 21.86 -19.84
N ASN A 30 5.70 20.67 -19.29
CA ASN A 30 5.46 19.42 -19.99
C ASN A 30 3.95 19.11 -20.01
N GLU A 31 3.30 19.28 -21.15
CA GLU A 31 1.86 19.11 -21.30
C GLU A 31 1.38 17.68 -21.02
N HIS A 32 2.16 16.67 -21.41
CA HIS A 32 1.82 15.27 -21.18
C HIS A 32 1.88 14.85 -19.69
N LYS A 33 2.59 15.62 -18.87
CA LYS A 33 2.74 15.35 -17.43
C LYS A 33 2.00 16.36 -16.57
N THR A 34 1.36 17.37 -17.16
CA THR A 34 0.63 18.40 -16.44
C THR A 34 -0.87 18.23 -16.66
N HIS A 35 -1.56 17.73 -15.63
CA HIS A 35 -2.98 17.44 -15.69
C HIS A 35 -3.74 18.23 -14.64
N ILE A 36 -4.95 18.70 -14.99
CA ILE A 36 -5.94 19.15 -14.03
C ILE A 36 -6.77 17.95 -13.65
N VAL A 37 -6.82 17.65 -12.35
CA VAL A 37 -7.50 16.45 -11.83
C VAL A 37 -8.68 16.85 -10.97
N TYR A 38 -9.84 16.30 -11.27
CA TYR A 38 -11.05 16.51 -10.49
C TYR A 38 -11.04 15.62 -9.24
N CYS A 39 -10.89 16.25 -8.09
CA CYS A 39 -10.88 15.57 -6.80
C CYS A 39 -12.32 15.29 -6.33
N LYS A 40 -12.92 14.25 -6.88
CA LYS A 40 -14.29 13.83 -6.55
C LYS A 40 -14.40 13.35 -5.12
N ASP A 41 -15.35 13.92 -4.39
CA ASP A 41 -15.71 13.55 -3.02
C ASP A 41 -17.23 13.44 -2.87
N ARG A 42 -17.72 13.33 -1.64
CA ARG A 42 -19.17 13.23 -1.33
C ARG A 42 -19.98 14.43 -1.83
N THR A 43 -19.39 15.62 -1.84
CA THR A 43 -20.09 16.88 -2.18
C THR A 43 -20.04 17.18 -3.67
N ARG A 44 -19.10 16.59 -4.40
CA ARG A 44 -18.84 16.86 -5.82
C ARG A 44 -19.44 15.79 -6.69
N ARG A 45 -20.51 16.11 -7.42
CA ARG A 45 -21.29 15.17 -8.25
C ARG A 45 -20.87 15.11 -9.70
N GLY A 46 -19.98 15.99 -10.17
CA GLY A 46 -19.51 16.04 -11.55
C GLY A 46 -18.73 14.79 -11.97
N SER A 47 -18.61 14.60 -13.29
CA SER A 47 -17.74 13.61 -13.89
C SER A 47 -16.76 14.33 -14.80
N HIS A 48 -15.47 14.05 -14.68
CA HIS A 48 -14.39 14.62 -15.48
C HIS A 48 -13.46 13.51 -15.94
N GLU A 49 -12.73 13.72 -17.01
CA GLU A 49 -11.84 12.73 -17.61
C GLU A 49 -10.77 12.27 -16.62
N HIS A 50 -10.14 13.21 -15.93
CA HIS A 50 -9.07 12.92 -14.98
C HIS A 50 -9.58 13.00 -13.53
N GLN A 51 -9.81 11.84 -12.91
CA GLN A 51 -10.23 11.72 -11.51
C GLN A 51 -9.20 10.97 -10.64
N ARG A 52 -7.97 10.82 -11.14
CA ARG A 52 -6.87 10.19 -10.39
C ARG A 52 -5.53 10.71 -10.88
N PHE A 53 -4.56 10.72 -9.98
CA PHE A 53 -3.16 10.95 -10.34
C PHE A 53 -2.24 10.18 -9.39
N THR A 54 -1.01 9.94 -9.84
CA THR A 54 0.03 9.30 -9.03
C THR A 54 1.13 10.31 -8.72
N PHE A 55 1.50 10.40 -7.45
CA PHE A 55 2.56 11.28 -6.98
C PHE A 55 3.35 10.60 -5.87
N LEU A 56 4.68 10.58 -5.99
CA LEU A 56 5.60 9.95 -5.03
C LEU A 56 5.20 8.52 -4.63
N GLY A 57 4.76 7.73 -5.60
CA GLY A 57 4.36 6.33 -5.36
C GLY A 57 2.96 6.15 -4.74
N TYR A 58 2.24 7.24 -4.46
CA TYR A 58 0.84 7.22 -4.05
C TYR A 58 -0.08 7.50 -5.23
N THR A 59 -1.17 6.77 -5.34
CA THR A 59 -2.26 7.10 -6.24
C THR A 59 -3.40 7.72 -5.45
N LEU A 60 -3.71 8.98 -5.76
CA LEU A 60 -4.86 9.72 -5.25
C LEU A 60 -6.04 9.50 -6.18
N ARG A 61 -7.16 9.04 -5.64
CA ARG A 61 -8.42 8.81 -6.35
C ARG A 61 -9.60 8.79 -5.40
N PRO A 62 -10.85 8.89 -5.90
CA PRO A 62 -12.05 8.64 -5.08
C PRO A 62 -11.99 7.24 -4.47
N ARG A 63 -12.18 7.15 -3.15
CA ARG A 63 -12.22 5.89 -2.38
C ARG A 63 -13.34 5.92 -1.38
N MET A 64 -13.92 4.76 -1.10
CA MET A 64 -14.84 4.63 0.03
C MET A 64 -14.06 4.80 1.33
N ALA A 65 -14.53 5.70 2.17
CA ALA A 65 -14.05 5.93 3.52
C ALA A 65 -15.19 5.70 4.50
N ARG A 66 -14.88 5.25 5.71
CA ARG A 66 -15.84 5.06 6.77
C ARG A 66 -15.72 6.19 7.79
N SER A 67 -16.86 6.82 8.09
CA SER A 67 -16.93 7.82 9.15
C SER A 67 -16.77 7.15 10.52
N LYS A 68 -16.25 7.87 11.51
CA LYS A 68 -16.24 7.45 12.92
C LYS A 68 -17.64 7.13 13.47
N TYR A 69 -18.68 7.63 12.83
CA TYR A 69 -20.09 7.33 13.16
C TYR A 69 -20.70 6.17 12.35
N GLY A 70 -19.88 5.40 11.61
CA GLY A 70 -20.32 4.21 10.90
C GLY A 70 -20.83 4.42 9.46
N GLY A 71 -21.02 5.65 9.01
CA GLY A 71 -21.44 5.96 7.63
C GLY A 71 -20.31 5.80 6.61
N GLU A 72 -20.61 5.29 5.42
CA GLU A 72 -19.67 5.22 4.30
C GLU A 72 -19.83 6.45 3.41
N PHE A 73 -18.73 7.00 2.92
CA PHE A 73 -18.71 8.13 2.01
C PHE A 73 -17.50 8.07 1.07
N VAL A 74 -17.65 8.73 -0.09
CA VAL A 74 -16.53 8.85 -1.05
C VAL A 74 -15.66 10.03 -0.64
N ASN A 75 -14.35 9.80 -0.57
CA ASN A 75 -13.36 10.84 -0.36
C ASN A 75 -12.18 10.66 -1.31
N PHE A 76 -11.49 11.73 -1.65
CA PHE A 76 -10.31 11.71 -2.52
C PHE A 76 -9.06 11.43 -1.68
N LEU A 77 -8.65 10.15 -1.62
CA LEU A 77 -7.63 9.69 -0.69
C LEU A 77 -6.43 9.08 -1.39
N PRO A 78 -5.20 9.34 -0.88
CA PRO A 78 -4.00 8.65 -1.30
C PRO A 78 -3.99 7.20 -0.80
N ALA A 79 -3.45 6.31 -1.62
CA ALA A 79 -3.02 4.98 -1.21
C ALA A 79 -1.81 4.57 -2.03
N ILE A 80 -1.14 3.49 -1.64
CA ILE A 80 -0.03 2.94 -2.43
C ILE A 80 -0.44 2.75 -3.90
N GLY A 81 0.39 3.26 -4.82
CA GLY A 81 0.16 3.19 -6.26
C GLY A 81 0.31 1.77 -6.81
N ASP A 82 -0.30 1.52 -7.97
CA ASP A 82 -0.30 0.18 -8.58
C ASP A 82 1.11 -0.27 -8.99
N ASP A 83 1.94 0.63 -9.49
CA ASP A 83 3.31 0.29 -9.88
C ASP A 83 4.17 -0.04 -8.66
N GLU A 84 4.00 0.70 -7.57
CA GLU A 84 4.68 0.40 -6.31
C GLU A 84 4.20 -0.92 -5.70
N ARG A 85 2.89 -1.22 -5.78
CA ARG A 85 2.37 -2.54 -5.37
C ARG A 85 3.00 -3.67 -6.18
N LYS A 86 3.14 -3.48 -7.50
CA LYS A 86 3.82 -4.45 -8.37
C LYS A 86 5.29 -4.57 -8.02
N ARG A 87 5.97 -3.45 -7.75
CA ARG A 87 7.39 -3.41 -7.35
C ARG A 87 7.61 -4.17 -6.04
N ILE A 88 6.87 -3.83 -4.98
CA ILE A 88 6.94 -4.52 -3.70
C ILE A 88 6.59 -6.01 -3.86
N GLY A 89 5.56 -6.34 -4.63
CA GLY A 89 5.19 -7.71 -4.90
C GLY A 89 6.29 -8.53 -5.61
N ARG A 90 7.07 -7.88 -6.48
CA ARG A 90 8.27 -8.50 -7.11
C ARG A 90 9.38 -8.73 -6.09
N VAL A 91 9.61 -7.78 -5.19
CA VAL A 91 10.61 -7.91 -4.12
C VAL A 91 10.25 -9.06 -3.18
N ILE A 92 9.01 -9.10 -2.67
CA ILE A 92 8.53 -10.20 -1.82
C ILE A 92 8.74 -11.57 -2.50
N ARG A 93 8.45 -11.66 -3.80
CA ARG A 93 8.68 -12.89 -4.58
C ARG A 93 10.17 -13.25 -4.66
N ARG A 94 11.05 -12.25 -4.85
CA ARG A 94 12.50 -12.41 -4.98
C ARG A 94 13.14 -12.93 -3.70
N TRP A 95 12.61 -12.66 -2.52
CA TRP A 95 13.13 -13.20 -1.26
C TRP A 95 13.12 -14.72 -1.21
N ARG A 96 12.24 -15.38 -1.98
CA ARG A 96 12.11 -16.84 -2.07
C ARG A 96 12.05 -17.52 -0.70
N LEU A 97 11.35 -16.93 0.27
CA LEU A 97 11.29 -17.41 1.66
C LEU A 97 10.96 -18.88 1.75
N HIS A 98 10.02 -19.36 0.93
CA HIS A 98 9.61 -20.76 0.89
C HIS A 98 10.75 -21.75 0.54
N ARG A 99 11.85 -21.29 -0.06
CA ARG A 99 13.03 -22.13 -0.40
C ARG A 99 14.12 -22.12 0.67
N ARG A 100 13.99 -21.30 1.72
CA ARG A 100 14.98 -21.17 2.79
C ARG A 100 14.69 -22.13 3.95
N SER A 101 14.52 -23.43 3.68
CA SER A 101 14.16 -24.42 4.69
C SER A 101 15.24 -24.61 5.77
N GLY A 102 16.51 -24.25 5.50
CA GLY A 102 17.58 -24.23 6.50
C GLY A 102 17.47 -23.11 7.53
N SER A 103 16.80 -22.00 7.20
CA SER A 103 16.65 -20.84 8.08
C SER A 103 15.57 -21.09 9.15
N THR A 104 15.68 -20.38 10.28
CA THR A 104 14.63 -20.25 11.29
C THR A 104 13.65 -19.13 10.95
N LEU A 105 12.52 -19.00 11.67
CA LEU A 105 11.62 -17.87 11.49
C LEU A 105 12.30 -16.55 11.89
N THR A 106 13.17 -16.57 12.88
CA THR A 106 13.94 -15.40 13.33
C THR A 106 14.88 -14.94 12.21
N ASP A 107 15.64 -15.85 11.59
CA ASP A 107 16.54 -15.52 10.46
C ASP A 107 15.75 -14.92 9.30
N LEU A 108 14.56 -15.47 9.00
CA LEU A 108 13.70 -14.94 7.94
C LEU A 108 13.17 -13.55 8.30
N ALA A 109 12.82 -13.33 9.57
CA ALA A 109 12.33 -12.03 10.05
C ALA A 109 13.44 -10.97 9.97
N GLU A 110 14.64 -11.27 10.43
CA GLU A 110 15.81 -10.39 10.34
C GLU A 110 16.11 -9.99 8.90
N ALA A 111 16.05 -10.94 7.99
CA ALA A 111 16.35 -10.72 6.57
C ALA A 111 15.36 -9.75 5.88
N ILE A 112 14.09 -9.65 6.34
CA ILE A 112 13.07 -8.86 5.63
C ILE A 112 12.53 -7.68 6.42
N ASN A 113 12.66 -7.68 7.75
CA ASN A 113 11.99 -6.70 8.62
C ASN A 113 12.42 -5.24 8.34
N ALA A 114 13.68 -5.01 8.00
CA ALA A 114 14.18 -3.66 7.69
C ALA A 114 13.44 -3.07 6.48
N GLU A 115 13.32 -3.84 5.41
CA GLU A 115 12.65 -3.43 4.17
C GLU A 115 11.15 -3.27 4.38
N VAL A 116 10.51 -4.19 5.12
CA VAL A 116 9.10 -4.13 5.47
C VAL A 116 8.79 -2.89 6.32
N ARG A 117 9.63 -2.57 7.31
CA ARG A 117 9.50 -1.33 8.10
C ARG A 117 9.59 -0.09 7.23
N GLY A 118 10.51 -0.05 6.26
CA GLY A 118 10.58 1.03 5.28
C GLY A 118 9.26 1.22 4.53
N TRP A 119 8.66 0.15 4.03
CA TRP A 119 7.37 0.22 3.34
C TRP A 119 6.22 0.63 4.26
N THR A 120 6.15 0.12 5.48
CA THR A 120 5.09 0.45 6.42
C THR A 120 5.19 1.90 6.91
N ASN A 121 6.40 2.40 7.12
CA ASN A 121 6.62 3.79 7.50
C ASN A 121 6.26 4.76 6.38
N TYR A 122 6.59 4.42 5.13
CA TYR A 122 6.32 5.26 3.98
C TYR A 122 4.86 5.16 3.51
N TYR A 123 4.38 3.95 3.17
CA TYR A 123 3.06 3.75 2.57
C TYR A 123 1.94 3.50 3.59
N GLY A 124 2.26 3.22 4.84
CA GLY A 124 1.29 2.86 5.88
C GLY A 124 0.50 4.01 6.47
N ARG A 125 0.88 5.26 6.14
CA ARG A 125 0.24 6.47 6.69
C ARG A 125 -1.16 6.71 6.14
N PHE A 126 -1.38 6.35 4.87
CA PHE A 126 -2.65 6.57 4.18
C PHE A 126 -3.23 5.26 3.68
N TYR A 127 -4.56 5.10 3.79
CA TYR A 127 -5.33 3.96 3.32
C TYR A 127 -4.65 2.61 3.59
N ARG A 128 -4.35 2.38 4.85
CA ARG A 128 -3.54 1.29 5.40
C ARG A 128 -3.94 -0.11 4.91
N SER A 129 -5.24 -0.33 4.67
CA SER A 129 -5.78 -1.62 4.24
C SER A 129 -5.18 -2.15 2.94
N GLU A 130 -4.84 -1.27 1.99
CA GLU A 130 -4.21 -1.67 0.73
C GLU A 130 -2.81 -2.24 0.94
N LEU A 131 -2.03 -1.63 1.83
CA LEU A 131 -0.71 -2.13 2.17
C LEU A 131 -0.78 -3.43 2.98
N VAL A 132 -1.71 -3.54 3.95
CA VAL A 132 -1.93 -4.77 4.72
C VAL A 132 -2.22 -5.94 3.78
N ARG A 133 -3.14 -5.74 2.81
CA ARG A 133 -3.49 -6.76 1.80
C ARG A 133 -2.26 -7.21 0.99
N LEU A 134 -1.37 -6.28 0.62
CA LEU A 134 -0.14 -6.60 -0.08
C LEU A 134 0.82 -7.40 0.81
N LEU A 135 1.02 -6.98 2.06
CA LEU A 135 1.96 -7.60 3.00
C LEU A 135 1.47 -8.98 3.50
N THR A 136 0.17 -9.25 3.49
CA THR A 136 -0.39 -10.59 3.81
C THR A 136 0.19 -11.68 2.90
N ARG A 137 0.63 -11.33 1.69
CA ARG A 137 1.32 -12.25 0.78
C ARG A 137 2.60 -12.84 1.37
N ILE A 138 3.25 -12.14 2.32
CA ILE A 138 4.43 -12.65 3.02
C ILE A 138 4.03 -13.91 3.82
N ASN A 139 2.87 -13.90 4.48
CA ASN A 139 2.38 -15.06 5.23
C ASN A 139 2.18 -16.28 4.32
N GLU A 140 1.73 -16.09 3.08
CA GLU A 140 1.59 -17.22 2.14
C GLU A 140 2.95 -17.87 1.79
N TYR A 141 4.02 -17.08 1.71
CA TYR A 141 5.37 -17.62 1.55
C TYR A 141 5.88 -18.30 2.82
N LEU A 142 5.56 -17.77 4.01
CA LEU A 142 5.92 -18.39 5.30
C LEU A 142 5.16 -19.70 5.53
N ILE A 143 3.89 -19.79 5.13
CA ILE A 143 3.11 -21.04 5.15
C ILE A 143 3.79 -22.10 4.28
N ARG A 144 4.16 -21.75 3.04
CA ARG A 144 4.89 -22.65 2.15
C ARG A 144 6.24 -23.05 2.73
N TRP A 145 6.97 -22.12 3.33
CA TRP A 145 8.22 -22.43 4.03
C TRP A 145 7.99 -23.43 5.15
N ALA A 146 6.99 -23.28 6.00
CA ALA A 146 6.68 -24.22 7.06
C ALA A 146 6.33 -25.62 6.51
N CYS A 147 5.58 -25.68 5.41
CA CYS A 147 5.29 -26.94 4.72
C CYS A 147 6.54 -27.62 4.16
N TRP A 148 7.54 -26.86 3.70
CA TRP A 148 8.79 -27.43 3.20
C TRP A 148 9.74 -27.83 4.33
N LYS A 149 9.81 -27.05 5.39
CA LYS A 149 10.71 -27.30 6.52
C LYS A 149 10.26 -28.48 7.39
N TYR A 150 8.97 -28.58 7.68
CA TYR A 150 8.43 -29.56 8.62
C TYR A 150 7.67 -30.67 7.90
N LYS A 151 8.19 -31.90 7.91
CA LYS A 151 7.57 -33.09 7.28
C LYS A 151 6.09 -33.25 7.67
N ARG A 152 5.74 -33.02 8.95
CA ARG A 152 4.36 -33.12 9.49
C ARG A 152 3.38 -32.09 8.90
N LEU A 153 3.89 -30.99 8.31
CA LEU A 153 3.08 -29.91 7.72
C LEU A 153 3.01 -29.98 6.18
N ARG A 154 3.85 -30.82 5.57
CA ARG A 154 4.09 -30.83 4.11
C ARG A 154 2.83 -30.92 3.26
N ARG A 155 1.84 -31.69 3.69
CA ARG A 155 0.57 -31.92 2.95
C ARG A 155 -0.60 -31.15 3.57
N TYR A 156 -0.36 -30.30 4.56
CA TYR A 156 -1.41 -29.67 5.37
C TYR A 156 -1.22 -28.16 5.52
N PRO A 157 -1.47 -27.37 4.45
CA PRO A 157 -1.32 -25.90 4.52
C PRO A 157 -2.16 -25.25 5.64
N ALA A 158 -3.33 -25.81 5.95
CA ALA A 158 -4.17 -25.34 7.05
C ALA A 158 -3.49 -25.49 8.42
N LYS A 159 -2.77 -26.64 8.63
CA LYS A 159 -1.97 -26.86 9.85
C LYS A 159 -0.78 -25.89 9.91
N ALA A 160 -0.13 -25.62 8.75
CA ALA A 160 0.97 -24.68 8.67
C ALA A 160 0.49 -23.25 8.96
N ARG A 161 -0.71 -22.86 8.52
CA ARG A 161 -1.33 -21.58 8.89
C ARG A 161 -1.61 -21.46 10.38
N ARG A 162 -2.14 -22.49 11.00
CA ARG A 162 -2.32 -22.55 12.47
C ARG A 162 -0.99 -22.45 13.21
N PHE A 163 0.03 -23.16 12.75
CA PHE A 163 1.39 -23.05 13.32
C PHE A 163 1.90 -21.60 13.29
N LEU A 164 1.75 -20.88 12.17
CA LEU A 164 2.15 -19.46 12.10
C LEU A 164 1.28 -18.57 13.01
N ALA A 165 -0.01 -18.85 13.13
CA ALA A 165 -0.89 -18.12 14.04
C ALA A 165 -0.49 -18.36 15.51
N ASP A 166 -0.05 -19.58 15.87
CA ASP A 166 0.47 -19.89 17.20
C ASP A 166 1.79 -19.18 17.48
N VAL A 167 2.67 -19.08 16.49
CA VAL A 167 3.91 -18.27 16.61
C VAL A 167 3.57 -16.80 16.78
N TYR A 168 2.64 -16.25 15.98
CA TYR A 168 2.20 -14.87 16.10
C TYR A 168 1.64 -14.56 17.50
N ARG A 169 0.85 -15.46 18.10
CA ARG A 169 0.30 -15.29 19.45
C ARG A 169 1.39 -15.21 20.52
N ARG A 170 2.46 -15.98 20.37
CA ARG A 170 3.61 -15.98 21.30
C ARG A 170 4.56 -14.81 21.07
N GLU A 171 4.78 -14.46 19.82
CA GLU A 171 5.75 -13.44 19.39
C GLU A 171 5.15 -12.52 18.34
N PRO A 172 4.19 -11.66 18.71
CA PRO A 172 3.50 -10.78 17.73
C PRO A 172 4.43 -9.74 17.09
N GLY A 173 5.59 -9.53 17.69
CA GLY A 173 6.63 -8.61 17.22
C GLY A 173 7.65 -9.22 16.27
N LEU A 174 7.66 -10.53 16.05
CA LEU A 174 8.69 -11.22 15.28
C LEU A 174 8.80 -10.65 13.85
N PHE A 175 7.69 -10.52 13.15
CA PHE A 175 7.66 -9.92 11.82
C PHE A 175 7.06 -8.50 11.83
N ALA A 176 7.72 -7.57 11.13
CA ALA A 176 7.27 -6.18 11.03
C ALA A 176 5.87 -6.05 10.40
N HIS A 177 5.52 -6.89 9.41
CA HIS A 177 4.19 -6.88 8.81
C HIS A 177 3.08 -7.35 9.74
N TRP A 178 3.37 -8.22 10.70
CA TRP A 178 2.41 -8.62 11.73
C TRP A 178 2.05 -7.44 12.65
N ARG A 179 3.07 -6.71 13.12
CA ARG A 179 2.88 -5.47 13.89
C ARG A 179 2.05 -4.44 13.13
N PHE A 180 2.23 -4.38 11.84
CA PHE A 180 1.48 -3.47 10.97
C PHE A 180 0.02 -3.92 10.75
N GLY A 181 -0.34 -5.17 11.06
CA GLY A 181 -1.69 -5.72 10.95
C GLY A 181 -1.89 -6.78 9.88
N ALA A 182 -0.86 -7.15 9.11
CA ALA A 182 -0.91 -8.27 8.17
C ALA A 182 -0.68 -9.62 8.90
N ARG A 183 -1.64 -10.01 9.74
CA ARG A 183 -1.57 -11.16 10.64
C ARG A 183 -1.78 -12.49 9.89
N PRO A 184 -1.20 -13.63 10.39
CA PRO A 184 -1.36 -14.94 9.75
C PRO A 184 -2.73 -15.59 9.99
N ASP A 185 -3.47 -15.18 11.02
CA ASP A 185 -4.80 -15.65 11.39
C ASP A 185 -5.94 -14.95 10.63
N GLY A 186 -5.59 -14.05 9.73
CA GLY A 186 -6.53 -13.24 8.97
C GLY A 186 -6.61 -11.81 9.47
N TRP A 187 -6.94 -10.89 8.57
CA TRP A 187 -7.17 -9.50 8.89
C TRP A 187 -8.63 -9.33 9.31
N THR A 188 -8.89 -9.18 10.59
CA THR A 188 -10.16 -8.66 11.06
C THR A 188 -10.18 -7.16 10.86
N MET A 189 -11.07 -6.65 10.01
CA MET A 189 -11.46 -5.23 9.97
C MET A 189 -12.12 -4.90 11.30
N GLY A 190 -11.35 -4.55 12.30
CA GLY A 190 -11.84 -4.19 13.61
C GLY A 190 -10.90 -3.25 14.33
N ALA A 191 -11.43 -2.09 14.59
CA ALA A 191 -11.02 -1.09 15.57
C ALA A 191 -9.61 -0.45 15.38
N GLY A 192 -9.63 0.77 15.01
CA GLY A 192 -8.61 1.81 15.15
C GLY A 192 -9.24 3.10 14.73
#